data_e54230100b14a0fd79a0804b2a78b7bd
#
_entry.id   e54230100b14a0fd79a0804b2a78b7bd
#
_cell.length_a   1.000
_cell.length_b   1.000
_cell.length_c   1.000
_cell.angle_alpha   90.00
_cell.angle_beta   90.00
_cell.angle_gamma   90.00
#
_symmetry.space_group_name_H-M   'P 1'
#
loop_
_entity.id
_entity.type
_entity.pdbx_description
1 polymer ?
#
loop_
_entity_poly.entity_id
_entity_poly.type
_entity_poly.pdbx_seq_one_letter_code
_entity_poly.pdbx_strand_id
1 'polypeptide(L)'
;MARVGWAWARHRAKALRSKGAILLILRGMRLYQLDSYATRFRAQVVRAWSDAKGHYAVLSETLFYPESGGQPADTGVLRGAFGEVRVLHAYEEEKAFGDVVHVLAQPVPQGAFVEGEIDWERRFRHMQRHTAQHILSQALLRAGNYHTIAVSLDSAVCTVDLEEELEEEKLRQAEALANLAVYADYPVEAFFVSEAELAQYPLRRPPKVQGQVRLVRIGDFDLAACGGTHLKTSAQAGPIKVLKWERYKGGSRVYFMAGWEALEDYHAKHALLARLALGFSTNPLEVEKPIQKLQEELYALKGENLTLKEALVEALLPRALEEGVLLVPAPVLGELAKKLLSWSDKTFLLLSPEGRFALLGPKRMEVLESLKALGAKGGGKEVVQGALPKEKVAEALDPKRVS
;
A
#
# COMPACT_ATOMS: atom_id res chain seq x y z
N MET A 1 34.07 17.11 16.12
CA MET A 1 34.20 18.04 14.98
C MET A 1 32.89 18.80 14.65
N ALA A 2 32.11 19.20 15.65
CA ALA A 2 30.81 19.83 15.45
C ALA A 2 30.81 21.37 15.65
N ARG A 3 31.98 22.03 15.69
CA ARG A 3 32.07 23.48 15.99
C ARG A 3 32.37 24.40 14.78
N VAL A 4 32.66 23.86 13.62
CA VAL A 4 33.08 24.67 12.46
C VAL A 4 31.86 25.18 11.64
N GLY A 5 30.77 24.43 11.56
CA GLY A 5 29.59 24.84 10.76
C GLY A 5 28.83 26.05 11.30
N TRP A 6 28.82 26.25 12.64
CA TRP A 6 28.09 27.35 13.28
C TRP A 6 28.79 28.73 13.16
N ALA A 7 30.10 28.71 12.95
CA ALA A 7 30.87 29.94 12.79
C ALA A 7 30.62 30.57 11.42
N TRP A 8 30.47 29.79 10.38
CA TRP A 8 30.28 30.27 9.00
C TRP A 8 28.90 30.87 8.76
N ALA A 9 27.84 30.24 9.30
CA ALA A 9 26.49 30.80 9.25
C ALA A 9 26.34 32.12 10.04
N ARG A 10 27.02 32.22 11.20
CA ARG A 10 27.04 33.49 11.99
C ARG A 10 27.86 34.60 11.35
N HIS A 11 28.90 34.31 10.59
CA HIS A 11 29.71 35.33 9.90
C HIS A 11 28.93 35.96 8.73
N ARG A 12 28.16 35.18 7.97
CA ARG A 12 27.30 35.73 6.90
C ARG A 12 26.12 36.55 7.43
N ALA A 13 25.51 36.11 8.52
CA ALA A 13 24.46 36.88 9.21
C ALA A 13 24.96 38.23 9.81
N LYS A 14 26.25 38.33 10.15
CA LYS A 14 26.86 39.56 10.66
C LYS A 14 27.21 40.55 9.56
N ALA A 15 27.54 40.11 8.35
CA ALA A 15 27.91 40.98 7.22
C ALA A 15 26.72 41.67 6.54
N LEU A 16 25.48 41.21 6.79
CA LEU A 16 24.27 41.75 6.15
C LEU A 16 23.46 42.73 7.04
N ARG A 17 24.06 43.27 8.11
CA ARG A 17 23.44 44.26 9.01
C ARG A 17 23.51 45.71 8.54
N SER A 18 23.32 46.02 7.27
CA SER A 18 23.04 47.36 6.83
C SER A 18 21.52 47.57 6.70
N LYS A 19 21.07 48.64 7.33
CA LYS A 19 19.68 49.02 7.55
C LYS A 19 18.84 48.97 6.26
N GLY A 20 17.78 48.19 6.25
CA GLY A 20 16.75 48.18 5.20
C GLY A 20 16.67 46.90 4.39
N ALA A 21 17.75 46.14 4.18
CA ALA A 21 17.74 44.90 3.40
C ALA A 21 17.43 43.62 4.25
N ILE A 22 17.43 43.77 5.58
CA ILE A 22 17.33 42.64 6.51
C ILE A 22 15.90 42.02 6.58
N LEU A 23 14.87 42.87 6.30
CA LEU A 23 13.48 42.41 6.40
C LEU A 23 13.06 41.49 5.23
N LEU A 24 13.76 41.55 4.10
CA LEU A 24 13.45 40.72 2.92
C LEU A 24 14.16 39.35 2.90
N ILE A 25 15.24 39.17 3.69
CA ILE A 25 16.09 37.95 3.66
C ILE A 25 15.68 36.92 4.71
N LEU A 26 14.87 37.30 5.71
CA LEU A 26 14.45 36.41 6.81
C LEU A 26 13.08 35.75 6.59
N ARG A 27 12.45 35.90 5.43
CA ARG A 27 11.23 35.19 5.13
C ARG A 27 11.55 33.73 4.77
N GLY A 28 11.18 32.80 5.63
CA GLY A 28 11.09 31.39 5.32
C GLY A 28 12.43 30.64 5.14
N MET A 29 13.45 30.91 5.99
CA MET A 29 14.70 30.14 5.91
C MET A 29 14.44 28.64 6.10
N ARG A 30 14.81 27.87 5.09
CA ARG A 30 14.60 26.42 5.02
C ARG A 30 15.75 25.68 5.67
N LEU A 31 15.75 25.58 7.01
CA LEU A 31 16.83 24.98 7.79
C LEU A 31 17.06 23.50 7.44
N TYR A 32 16.03 22.77 7.01
CA TYR A 32 16.13 21.37 6.58
C TYR A 32 17.04 21.19 5.35
N GLN A 33 17.25 22.22 4.55
CA GLN A 33 18.18 22.18 3.41
C GLN A 33 19.63 22.31 3.83
N LEU A 34 19.88 22.91 5.01
CA LEU A 34 21.23 23.10 5.57
C LEU A 34 21.64 21.91 6.42
N ASP A 35 20.71 21.41 7.25
CA ASP A 35 20.94 20.23 8.09
C ASP A 35 19.67 19.39 8.18
N SER A 36 19.64 18.27 7.44
CA SER A 36 18.53 17.32 7.46
C SER A 36 18.40 16.55 8.78
N TYR A 37 19.42 16.58 9.64
CA TYR A 37 19.46 15.87 10.93
C TYR A 37 19.11 16.75 12.13
N ALA A 38 19.00 18.05 11.94
CA ALA A 38 18.51 18.93 13.00
C ALA A 38 17.03 18.60 13.29
N THR A 39 16.69 18.44 14.58
CA THR A 39 15.34 18.06 15.02
C THR A 39 14.61 19.16 15.74
N ARG A 40 15.35 20.19 16.25
CA ARG A 40 14.79 21.31 17.01
C ARG A 40 15.30 22.63 16.48
N PHE A 41 14.43 23.63 16.49
CA PHE A 41 14.74 24.98 16.07
C PHE A 41 13.89 26.00 16.82
N ARG A 42 14.26 27.26 16.74
CA ARG A 42 13.48 28.38 17.29
C ARG A 42 13.11 29.32 16.17
N ALA A 43 11.87 29.78 16.18
CA ALA A 43 11.36 30.67 15.16
C ALA A 43 10.35 31.67 15.76
N GLN A 44 9.99 32.66 14.97
CA GLN A 44 8.86 33.54 15.24
C GLN A 44 7.71 33.19 14.27
N VAL A 45 6.47 33.19 14.74
CA VAL A 45 5.29 33.10 13.91
C VAL A 45 5.11 34.40 13.13
N VAL A 46 5.45 34.38 11.84
CA VAL A 46 5.38 35.57 10.97
C VAL A 46 3.94 35.86 10.56
N ARG A 47 3.19 34.82 10.24
CA ARG A 47 1.79 34.91 9.82
C ARG A 47 1.03 33.74 10.43
N ALA A 48 -0.18 33.97 10.91
CA ALA A 48 -1.08 32.93 11.36
C ALA A 48 -2.52 33.25 10.95
N TRP A 49 -3.28 32.24 10.54
CA TRP A 49 -4.70 32.38 10.20
C TRP A 49 -5.45 31.06 10.42
N SER A 50 -6.77 31.14 10.39
CA SER A 50 -7.66 29.99 10.45
C SER A 50 -8.78 30.17 9.44
N ASP A 51 -9.21 29.07 8.84
CA ASP A 51 -10.36 29.01 7.96
C ASP A 51 -11.21 27.75 8.25
N ALA A 52 -12.20 27.46 7.40
CA ALA A 52 -13.05 26.29 7.55
C ALA A 52 -12.30 24.94 7.40
N LYS A 53 -11.06 24.95 6.88
CA LYS A 53 -10.25 23.75 6.64
C LYS A 53 -9.21 23.50 7.73
N GLY A 54 -8.87 24.52 8.54
CA GLY A 54 -7.90 24.34 9.62
C GLY A 54 -7.21 25.62 10.11
N HIS A 55 -6.10 25.41 10.80
CA HIS A 55 -5.24 26.45 11.35
C HIS A 55 -3.88 26.41 10.68
N TYR A 56 -3.31 27.57 10.39
CA TYR A 56 -2.11 27.69 9.59
C TYR A 56 -1.14 28.70 10.20
N ALA A 57 0.15 28.43 10.02
CA ALA A 57 1.20 29.38 10.36
C ALA A 57 2.36 29.36 9.36
N VAL A 58 2.97 30.52 9.14
CA VAL A 58 4.27 30.69 8.48
C VAL A 58 5.26 31.13 9.55
N LEU A 59 6.42 30.49 9.57
CA LEU A 59 7.49 30.73 10.53
C LEU A 59 8.65 31.50 9.87
N SER A 60 9.41 32.28 10.66
CA SER A 60 10.61 32.97 10.17
C SER A 60 11.68 32.02 9.62
N GLU A 61 11.76 30.82 10.18
CA GLU A 61 12.62 29.71 9.74
C GLU A 61 11.99 28.39 10.15
N THR A 62 12.31 27.30 9.43
CA THR A 62 11.70 26.01 9.71
C THR A 62 12.60 24.83 9.37
N LEU A 63 12.53 23.79 10.21
CA LEU A 63 13.04 22.44 9.91
C LEU A 63 11.97 21.53 9.28
N PHE A 64 10.69 21.90 9.34
CA PHE A 64 9.63 21.08 8.72
C PHE A 64 9.78 21.09 7.21
N TYR A 65 10.05 19.93 6.63
CA TYR A 65 10.08 19.73 5.19
C TYR A 65 8.64 19.83 4.65
N PRO A 66 8.35 20.68 3.68
CA PRO A 66 7.06 20.72 3.00
C PRO A 66 6.97 19.57 2.01
N GLU A 67 5.76 19.09 1.75
CA GLU A 67 5.54 18.11 0.71
C GLU A 67 6.02 18.63 -0.65
N SER A 68 7.01 17.96 -1.22
CA SER A 68 7.60 18.39 -2.49
C SER A 68 8.44 17.25 -3.11
N GLY A 69 8.54 17.24 -4.46
CA GLY A 69 9.43 16.32 -5.19
C GLY A 69 9.15 14.82 -4.93
N GLY A 70 7.92 14.47 -4.56
CA GLY A 70 7.52 13.10 -4.22
C GLY A 70 7.82 12.67 -2.79
N GLN A 71 8.51 13.52 -1.98
CA GLN A 71 8.72 13.29 -0.55
C GLN A 71 7.58 13.93 0.26
N PRO A 72 6.92 13.18 1.18
CA PRO A 72 5.88 13.72 2.05
C PRO A 72 6.41 14.75 3.05
N ALA A 73 5.49 15.58 3.56
CA ALA A 73 5.78 16.55 4.60
C ALA A 73 6.16 15.91 5.94
N ASP A 74 6.96 16.66 6.70
CA ASP A 74 7.18 16.35 8.11
C ASP A 74 5.96 16.69 8.96
N THR A 75 5.91 16.04 10.11
CA THR A 75 5.03 16.34 11.24
C THR A 75 5.87 16.61 12.49
N GLY A 76 5.22 17.08 13.56
CA GLY A 76 5.88 17.35 14.84
C GLY A 76 5.07 18.29 15.71
N VAL A 77 5.77 19.13 16.48
CA VAL A 77 5.13 20.04 17.43
C VAL A 77 5.78 21.45 17.44
N LEU A 78 4.97 22.46 17.75
CA LEU A 78 5.41 23.80 18.10
C LEU A 78 5.07 24.05 19.57
N ARG A 79 6.05 24.53 20.35
CA ARG A 79 5.88 24.90 21.76
C ARG A 79 6.13 26.38 21.93
N GLY A 80 5.26 27.05 22.67
CA GLY A 80 5.37 28.49 22.97
C GLY A 80 4.62 28.83 24.26
N ALA A 81 4.45 30.13 24.56
CA ALA A 81 3.67 30.60 25.70
C ALA A 81 2.19 30.13 25.67
N PHE A 82 1.70 29.70 24.50
CA PHE A 82 0.36 29.15 24.27
C PHE A 82 0.26 27.65 24.57
N GLY A 83 1.35 26.97 24.96
CA GLY A 83 1.44 25.53 25.15
C GLY A 83 2.05 24.80 23.97
N GLU A 84 1.66 23.54 23.76
CA GLU A 84 2.11 22.67 22.67
C GLU A 84 1.01 22.51 21.63
N VAL A 85 1.37 22.66 20.35
CA VAL A 85 0.47 22.51 19.19
C VAL A 85 1.12 21.57 18.17
N ARG A 86 0.37 20.57 17.69
CA ARG A 86 0.85 19.64 16.66
C ARG A 86 0.89 20.30 15.28
N VAL A 87 1.97 20.04 14.55
CA VAL A 87 2.09 20.30 13.12
C VAL A 87 1.66 19.01 12.40
N LEU A 88 0.57 19.09 11.66
CA LEU A 88 -0.07 17.97 10.98
C LEU A 88 0.47 17.78 9.57
N HIS A 89 0.86 18.86 8.91
CA HIS A 89 1.36 18.90 7.54
C HIS A 89 2.13 20.19 7.28
N ALA A 90 2.94 20.19 6.23
CA ALA A 90 3.60 21.38 5.72
C ALA A 90 3.59 21.38 4.19
N TYR A 91 3.37 22.53 3.56
CA TYR A 91 3.38 22.68 2.10
C TYR A 91 3.94 24.03 1.69
N GLU A 92 4.36 24.17 0.44
CA GLU A 92 4.80 25.45 -0.13
C GLU A 92 3.61 26.20 -0.72
N GLU A 93 3.43 27.48 -0.36
CA GLU A 93 2.33 28.32 -0.85
C GLU A 93 2.47 28.60 -2.37
N GLU A 94 3.70 28.83 -2.84
CA GLU A 94 4.03 28.97 -4.26
C GLU A 94 5.14 27.99 -4.62
N LYS A 95 4.98 27.28 -5.76
CA LYS A 95 5.96 26.27 -6.18
C LYS A 95 7.35 26.86 -6.34
N ALA A 96 8.28 26.33 -5.57
CA ALA A 96 9.73 26.52 -5.56
C ALA A 96 10.29 27.66 -4.68
N PHE A 97 9.59 28.76 -4.39
CA PHE A 97 10.15 29.89 -3.61
C PHE A 97 9.18 30.51 -2.61
N GLY A 98 8.01 29.90 -2.41
CA GLY A 98 7.01 30.38 -1.48
C GLY A 98 7.34 30.11 -0.01
N ASP A 99 6.55 30.72 0.86
CA ASP A 99 6.61 30.45 2.29
C ASP A 99 6.20 29.00 2.59
N VAL A 100 6.84 28.37 3.58
CA VAL A 100 6.40 27.08 4.10
C VAL A 100 5.25 27.30 5.05
N VAL A 101 4.07 26.84 4.66
CA VAL A 101 2.85 26.90 5.47
C VAL A 101 2.74 25.61 6.30
N HIS A 102 2.61 25.78 7.61
CA HIS A 102 2.41 24.70 8.57
C HIS A 102 0.92 24.57 8.89
N VAL A 103 0.34 23.41 8.66
CA VAL A 103 -1.03 23.06 9.06
C VAL A 103 -1.00 22.58 10.50
N LEU A 104 -1.79 23.24 11.36
CA LEU A 104 -1.75 23.08 12.80
C LEU A 104 -3.03 22.44 13.33
N ALA A 105 -2.92 21.68 14.42
CA ALA A 105 -4.08 21.13 15.11
C ALA A 105 -4.91 22.19 15.87
N GLN A 106 -4.26 23.31 16.25
CA GLN A 106 -4.87 24.42 16.98
C GLN A 106 -4.24 25.75 16.52
N PRO A 107 -4.93 26.91 16.68
CA PRO A 107 -4.38 28.19 16.28
C PRO A 107 -3.22 28.61 17.19
N VAL A 108 -2.27 29.34 16.61
CA VAL A 108 -1.14 29.95 17.33
C VAL A 108 -1.15 31.48 17.15
N PRO A 109 -0.72 32.25 18.14
CA PRO A 109 -0.69 33.70 18.00
C PRO A 109 0.39 34.17 17.01
N GLN A 110 0.04 35.07 16.10
CA GLN A 110 1.03 35.76 15.26
C GLN A 110 1.98 36.59 16.14
N GLY A 111 3.26 36.59 15.76
CA GLY A 111 4.31 37.24 16.52
C GLY A 111 4.89 36.41 17.67
N ALA A 112 4.26 35.31 18.03
CA ALA A 112 4.75 34.41 19.09
C ALA A 112 6.11 33.80 18.74
N PHE A 113 6.98 33.67 19.75
CA PHE A 113 8.19 32.84 19.63
C PHE A 113 7.84 31.40 19.95
N VAL A 114 8.36 30.49 19.10
CA VAL A 114 8.12 29.05 19.19
C VAL A 114 9.43 28.27 19.16
N GLU A 115 9.43 27.15 19.84
CA GLU A 115 10.39 26.07 19.66
C GLU A 115 9.69 24.95 18.87
N GLY A 116 10.20 24.65 17.67
CA GLY A 116 9.71 23.57 16.81
C GLY A 116 10.53 22.30 17.00
N GLU A 117 9.85 21.16 17.01
CA GLU A 117 10.46 19.83 17.07
C GLU A 117 9.79 18.93 16.04
N ILE A 118 10.58 18.38 15.11
CA ILE A 118 10.07 17.48 14.10
C ILE A 118 9.95 16.04 14.64
N ASP A 119 9.04 15.25 14.07
CA ASP A 119 8.98 13.81 14.25
C ASP A 119 10.19 13.20 13.56
N TRP A 120 11.20 12.81 14.34
CA TRP A 120 12.46 12.30 13.82
C TRP A 120 12.30 10.93 13.15
N GLU A 121 11.48 10.03 13.69
CA GLU A 121 11.29 8.71 13.11
C GLU A 121 10.68 8.80 11.70
N ARG A 122 9.65 9.64 11.56
CA ARG A 122 9.03 9.95 10.27
C ARG A 122 10.04 10.55 9.29
N ARG A 123 10.79 11.58 9.72
CA ARG A 123 11.83 12.23 8.92
C ARG A 123 12.88 11.23 8.46
N PHE A 124 13.36 10.37 9.35
CA PHE A 124 14.42 9.42 9.05
C PHE A 124 13.94 8.39 8.01
N ARG A 125 12.72 7.86 8.14
CA ARG A 125 12.10 6.97 7.14
C ARG A 125 11.95 7.67 5.78
N HIS A 126 11.55 8.93 5.74
CA HIS A 126 11.48 9.70 4.49
C HIS A 126 12.88 9.90 3.86
N MET A 127 13.90 10.15 4.66
CA MET A 127 15.28 10.24 4.16
C MET A 127 15.79 8.88 3.65
N GLN A 128 15.41 7.76 4.29
CA GLN A 128 15.74 6.43 3.79
C GLN A 128 15.13 6.20 2.41
N ARG A 129 13.84 6.43 2.25
CA ARG A 129 13.14 6.29 0.95
C ARG A 129 13.76 7.18 -0.12
N HIS A 130 14.03 8.45 0.22
CA HIS A 130 14.52 9.44 -0.75
C HIS A 130 15.97 9.13 -1.18
N THR A 131 16.86 8.84 -0.25
CA THR A 131 18.24 8.48 -0.58
C THR A 131 18.28 7.15 -1.35
N ALA A 132 17.47 6.15 -0.94
CA ALA A 132 17.33 4.88 -1.67
C ALA A 132 16.78 5.09 -3.09
N GLN A 133 15.85 6.01 -3.29
CA GLN A 133 15.33 6.36 -4.62
C GLN A 133 16.43 6.94 -5.51
N HIS A 134 17.28 7.82 -4.99
CA HIS A 134 18.43 8.35 -5.74
C HIS A 134 19.37 7.22 -6.15
N ILE A 135 19.71 6.33 -5.21
CA ILE A 135 20.59 5.17 -5.45
C ILE A 135 19.96 4.25 -6.51
N LEU A 136 18.68 3.89 -6.38
CA LEU A 136 17.98 3.00 -7.32
C LEU A 136 17.87 3.63 -8.72
N SER A 137 17.54 4.92 -8.80
CA SER A 137 17.46 5.63 -10.09
C SER A 137 18.80 5.66 -10.82
N GLN A 138 19.90 5.86 -10.10
CA GLN A 138 21.23 5.82 -10.69
C GLN A 138 21.65 4.40 -11.07
N ALA A 139 21.27 3.39 -10.29
CA ALA A 139 21.51 2.00 -10.61
C ALA A 139 20.76 1.55 -11.87
N LEU A 140 19.48 1.97 -12.03
CA LEU A 140 18.68 1.74 -13.23
C LEU A 140 19.30 2.39 -14.47
N LEU A 141 19.77 3.65 -14.35
CA LEU A 141 20.49 4.32 -15.42
C LEU A 141 21.74 3.56 -15.84
N ARG A 142 22.54 3.09 -14.88
CA ARG A 142 23.79 2.33 -15.15
C ARG A 142 23.53 0.93 -15.71
N ALA A 143 22.44 0.26 -15.30
CA ALA A 143 22.12 -1.10 -15.73
C ALA A 143 21.61 -1.18 -17.19
N GLY A 144 20.95 -0.13 -17.68
CA GLY A 144 20.35 -0.18 -19.01
C GLY A 144 19.87 1.15 -19.57
N ASN A 145 20.41 2.28 -19.09
CA ASN A 145 20.02 3.63 -19.54
C ASN A 145 18.56 3.98 -19.25
N TYR A 146 17.99 3.42 -18.17
CA TYR A 146 16.60 3.69 -17.76
C TYR A 146 16.48 5.02 -17.04
N HIS A 147 15.77 5.98 -17.65
CA HIS A 147 15.65 7.34 -17.15
C HIS A 147 14.42 7.51 -16.24
N THR A 148 14.65 7.96 -15.02
CA THR A 148 13.56 8.26 -14.08
C THR A 148 12.82 9.54 -14.50
N ILE A 149 11.52 9.46 -14.72
CA ILE A 149 10.66 10.61 -15.08
C ILE A 149 9.80 11.13 -13.92
N ALA A 150 9.39 10.24 -13.01
CA ALA A 150 8.62 10.61 -11.82
C ALA A 150 8.93 9.67 -10.65
N VAL A 151 8.65 10.13 -9.45
CA VAL A 151 8.80 9.35 -8.20
C VAL A 151 7.64 9.65 -7.26
N SER A 152 7.26 8.65 -6.45
CA SER A 152 6.37 8.82 -5.30
C SER A 152 6.96 8.06 -4.11
N LEU A 153 7.06 8.78 -2.97
CA LEU A 153 7.65 8.30 -1.73
C LEU A 153 6.66 8.42 -0.54
N ASP A 154 5.37 8.54 -0.85
CA ASP A 154 4.28 8.87 0.11
C ASP A 154 3.92 7.71 1.02
N SER A 155 4.28 6.49 0.65
CA SER A 155 3.99 5.28 1.41
C SER A 155 5.24 4.41 1.56
N ALA A 156 5.15 3.36 2.37
CA ALA A 156 6.21 2.37 2.53
C ALA A 156 6.60 1.74 1.18
N VAL A 157 5.64 1.54 0.29
CA VAL A 157 5.89 1.10 -1.10
C VAL A 157 6.05 2.33 -1.97
N CYS A 158 7.29 2.63 -2.30
CA CYS A 158 7.67 3.74 -3.17
C CYS A 158 7.62 3.35 -4.65
N THR A 159 7.51 4.35 -5.54
CA THR A 159 7.56 4.10 -6.98
C THR A 159 8.57 4.99 -7.70
N VAL A 160 9.17 4.41 -8.74
CA VAL A 160 9.99 5.13 -9.74
C VAL A 160 9.40 4.83 -11.10
N ASP A 161 8.99 5.89 -11.80
CA ASP A 161 8.52 5.80 -13.18
C ASP A 161 9.69 6.04 -14.14
N LEU A 162 9.83 5.17 -15.11
CA LEU A 162 10.88 5.17 -16.13
C LEU A 162 10.29 5.55 -17.49
N GLU A 163 11.08 6.21 -18.31
CA GLU A 163 10.70 6.57 -19.67
C GLU A 163 10.67 5.34 -20.59
N GLU A 164 11.55 4.35 -20.32
CA GLU A 164 11.76 3.20 -21.17
C GLU A 164 11.01 1.96 -20.63
N GLU A 165 10.75 0.99 -21.54
CA GLU A 165 10.30 -0.34 -21.16
C GLU A 165 11.44 -1.13 -20.54
N LEU A 166 11.22 -1.63 -19.32
CA LEU A 166 12.21 -2.28 -18.49
C LEU A 166 12.29 -3.78 -18.78
N GLU A 167 13.51 -4.30 -18.84
CA GLU A 167 13.80 -5.73 -18.88
C GLU A 167 14.03 -6.27 -17.45
N GLU A 168 13.43 -7.42 -17.14
CA GLU A 168 13.49 -8.01 -15.79
C GLU A 168 14.93 -8.30 -15.33
N GLU A 169 15.78 -8.79 -16.25
CA GLU A 169 17.18 -9.06 -15.92
C GLU A 169 17.96 -7.79 -15.58
N LYS A 170 17.69 -6.69 -16.31
CA LYS A 170 18.27 -5.38 -16.04
C LYS A 170 17.80 -4.81 -14.71
N LEU A 171 16.54 -5.07 -14.34
CA LEU A 171 16.01 -4.69 -13.04
C LEU A 171 16.74 -5.42 -11.88
N ARG A 172 16.97 -6.74 -12.05
CA ARG A 172 17.76 -7.50 -11.06
C ARG A 172 19.19 -6.99 -10.92
N GLN A 173 19.83 -6.63 -12.03
CA GLN A 173 21.17 -6.01 -12.03
C GLN A 173 21.15 -4.64 -11.34
N ALA A 174 20.12 -3.82 -11.59
CA ALA A 174 19.96 -2.52 -10.96
C ALA A 174 19.72 -2.65 -9.44
N GLU A 175 18.86 -3.58 -8.98
CA GLU A 175 18.66 -3.85 -7.55
C GLU A 175 19.97 -4.28 -6.88
N ALA A 176 20.72 -5.19 -7.48
CA ALA A 176 22.01 -5.63 -6.97
C ALA A 176 23.02 -4.47 -6.88
N LEU A 177 23.14 -3.66 -7.94
CA LEU A 177 24.01 -2.48 -7.98
C LEU A 177 23.60 -1.43 -6.95
N ALA A 178 22.30 -1.21 -6.74
CA ALA A 178 21.80 -0.30 -5.72
C ALA A 178 22.22 -0.75 -4.32
N ASN A 179 22.08 -2.04 -4.00
CA ASN A 179 22.50 -2.56 -2.71
C ASN A 179 24.03 -2.58 -2.54
N LEU A 180 24.80 -2.78 -3.61
CA LEU A 180 26.25 -2.58 -3.56
C LEU A 180 26.63 -1.15 -3.18
N ALA A 181 25.92 -0.15 -3.73
CA ALA A 181 26.14 1.26 -3.35
C ALA A 181 25.75 1.55 -1.89
N VAL A 182 24.72 0.87 -1.36
CA VAL A 182 24.39 0.93 0.08
C VAL A 182 25.55 0.38 0.92
N TYR A 183 26.05 -0.81 0.60
CA TYR A 183 27.13 -1.44 1.35
C TYR A 183 28.49 -0.73 1.21
N ALA A 184 28.69 0.05 0.14
CA ALA A 184 29.90 0.85 -0.05
C ALA A 184 29.98 2.05 0.90
N ASP A 185 28.90 2.38 1.60
CA ASP A 185 28.82 3.47 2.59
C ASP A 185 29.31 4.82 2.07
N TYR A 186 28.93 5.18 0.85
CA TYR A 186 29.28 6.47 0.26
C TYR A 186 28.76 7.65 1.11
N PRO A 187 29.57 8.71 1.31
CA PRO A 187 29.10 9.94 1.92
C PRO A 187 28.01 10.59 1.06
N VAL A 188 26.98 11.11 1.71
CA VAL A 188 25.92 11.90 1.06
C VAL A 188 26.08 13.36 1.45
N GLU A 189 26.36 14.19 0.46
CA GLU A 189 26.65 15.61 0.63
C GLU A 189 25.60 16.44 -0.12
N ALA A 190 25.12 17.50 0.54
CA ALA A 190 24.24 18.47 -0.08
C ALA A 190 24.92 19.84 -0.09
N PHE A 191 24.96 20.49 -1.25
CA PHE A 191 25.59 21.80 -1.42
C PHE A 191 24.87 22.63 -2.47
N PHE A 192 25.10 23.93 -2.44
CA PHE A 192 24.49 24.87 -3.39
C PHE A 192 25.52 25.31 -4.42
N VAL A 193 25.09 25.40 -5.67
CA VAL A 193 25.86 25.94 -6.79
C VAL A 193 25.05 27.02 -7.51
N SER A 194 25.75 27.97 -8.13
CA SER A 194 25.12 28.94 -9.01
C SER A 194 24.77 28.29 -10.36
N GLU A 195 23.86 28.91 -11.09
CA GLU A 195 23.47 28.46 -12.45
C GLU A 195 24.69 28.41 -13.39
N ALA A 196 25.65 29.34 -13.25
CA ALA A 196 26.87 29.36 -14.05
C ALA A 196 27.80 28.18 -13.74
N GLU A 197 27.79 27.66 -12.50
CA GLU A 197 28.62 26.52 -12.08
C GLU A 197 27.99 25.18 -12.48
N LEU A 198 26.68 25.15 -12.75
CA LEU A 198 25.96 23.89 -13.09
C LEU A 198 26.56 23.14 -14.26
N ALA A 199 27.07 23.85 -15.28
CA ALA A 199 27.69 23.23 -16.45
C ALA A 199 28.93 22.37 -16.13
N GLN A 200 29.53 22.53 -14.94
CA GLN A 200 30.68 21.76 -14.48
C GLN A 200 30.29 20.41 -13.86
N TYR A 201 29.00 20.17 -13.62
CA TYR A 201 28.50 18.99 -12.94
C TYR A 201 27.74 18.08 -13.89
N PRO A 202 28.13 16.79 -14.01
CA PRO A 202 27.46 15.81 -14.87
C PRO A 202 26.15 15.33 -14.21
N LEU A 203 25.11 16.17 -14.24
CA LEU A 203 23.84 15.85 -13.65
C LEU A 203 23.07 14.83 -14.50
N ARG A 204 22.39 13.88 -13.86
CA ARG A 204 21.50 12.93 -14.54
C ARG A 204 20.39 13.63 -15.33
N ARG A 205 19.97 14.81 -14.88
CA ARG A 205 18.89 15.60 -15.46
C ARG A 205 19.13 17.08 -15.23
N PRO A 206 18.87 17.93 -16.22
CA PRO A 206 18.96 19.38 -16.03
C PRO A 206 17.94 19.81 -14.96
N PRO A 207 18.32 20.72 -14.04
CA PRO A 207 17.43 21.24 -13.04
C PRO A 207 16.32 22.11 -13.67
N LYS A 208 15.14 22.10 -13.04
CA LYS A 208 13.99 22.92 -13.45
C LYS A 208 13.94 24.29 -12.75
N VAL A 209 14.94 24.61 -11.93
CA VAL A 209 15.00 25.82 -11.10
C VAL A 209 16.08 26.75 -11.63
N GLN A 210 15.83 28.08 -11.48
CA GLN A 210 16.77 29.14 -11.82
C GLN A 210 17.47 29.67 -10.55
N GLY A 211 18.67 30.26 -10.72
CA GLY A 211 19.43 30.85 -9.64
C GLY A 211 20.32 29.86 -8.90
N GLN A 212 20.21 29.78 -7.56
CA GLN A 212 20.98 28.82 -6.76
C GLN A 212 20.29 27.46 -6.77
N VAL A 213 21.03 26.45 -7.20
CA VAL A 213 20.55 25.06 -7.30
C VAL A 213 21.20 24.23 -6.20
N ARG A 214 20.38 23.53 -5.41
CA ARG A 214 20.88 22.55 -4.44
C ARG A 214 21.16 21.24 -5.13
N LEU A 215 22.38 20.74 -5.00
CA LEU A 215 22.80 19.44 -5.49
C LEU A 215 22.97 18.47 -4.31
N VAL A 216 22.67 17.20 -4.57
CA VAL A 216 22.92 16.08 -3.67
C VAL A 216 23.86 15.11 -4.37
N ARG A 217 24.99 14.82 -3.74
CA ARG A 217 26.03 13.87 -4.20
C ARG A 217 26.03 12.66 -3.29
N ILE A 218 26.12 11.47 -3.87
CA ILE A 218 26.31 10.21 -3.14
C ILE A 218 27.67 9.64 -3.61
N GLY A 219 28.73 10.04 -2.92
CA GLY A 219 30.10 9.72 -3.34
C GLY A 219 30.38 10.02 -4.80
N ASP A 220 30.88 9.04 -5.54
CA ASP A 220 31.04 9.02 -7.00
C ASP A 220 29.92 8.25 -7.70
N PHE A 221 28.91 7.80 -6.94
CA PHE A 221 27.82 6.98 -7.44
C PHE A 221 26.70 7.79 -8.10
N ASP A 222 26.21 8.84 -7.46
CA ASP A 222 25.12 9.70 -7.96
C ASP A 222 25.37 11.18 -7.72
N LEU A 223 24.87 12.01 -8.64
CA LEU A 223 24.83 13.47 -8.51
C LEU A 223 23.53 14.00 -9.15
N ALA A 224 22.68 14.62 -8.35
CA ALA A 224 21.40 15.12 -8.84
C ALA A 224 20.99 16.44 -8.18
N ALA A 225 20.23 17.28 -8.90
CA ALA A 225 19.56 18.43 -8.33
C ALA A 225 18.38 17.97 -7.46
N CYS A 226 18.42 18.28 -6.15
CA CYS A 226 17.40 17.84 -5.21
C CYS A 226 17.23 18.81 -4.03
N GLY A 227 15.98 19.20 -3.75
CA GLY A 227 15.60 20.04 -2.60
C GLY A 227 15.23 19.25 -1.34
N GLY A 228 15.16 17.91 -1.43
CA GLY A 228 14.71 17.04 -0.35
C GLY A 228 15.70 16.80 0.77
N THR A 229 15.27 16.09 1.79
CA THR A 229 16.13 15.69 2.92
C THR A 229 16.77 14.34 2.64
N HIS A 230 18.05 14.22 3.00
CA HIS A 230 18.85 13.03 2.73
C HIS A 230 19.60 12.55 3.96
N LEU A 231 19.99 11.28 3.95
CA LEU A 231 20.85 10.64 4.94
C LEU A 231 22.29 11.20 4.85
N LYS A 232 23.12 10.87 5.83
CA LYS A 232 24.55 11.25 5.82
C LYS A 232 25.40 10.29 5.00
N THR A 233 24.99 9.02 4.90
CA THR A 233 25.68 8.01 4.10
C THR A 233 24.70 7.08 3.41
N SER A 234 25.13 6.44 2.33
CA SER A 234 24.32 5.48 1.59
C SER A 234 23.95 4.25 2.42
N ALA A 235 24.81 3.81 3.35
CA ALA A 235 24.53 2.67 4.23
C ALA A 235 23.28 2.88 5.11
N GLN A 236 22.99 4.11 5.50
CA GLN A 236 21.80 4.43 6.30
C GLN A 236 20.49 4.25 5.53
N ALA A 237 20.52 4.17 4.19
CA ALA A 237 19.36 3.83 3.39
C ALA A 237 18.82 2.42 3.69
N GLY A 238 19.67 1.55 4.24
CA GLY A 238 19.33 0.15 4.50
C GLY A 238 19.09 -0.64 3.21
N PRO A 239 18.55 -1.85 3.30
CA PRO A 239 18.32 -2.66 2.12
C PRO A 239 17.30 -1.98 1.19
N ILE A 240 17.58 -2.03 -0.11
CA ILE A 240 16.68 -1.59 -1.18
C ILE A 240 16.10 -2.84 -1.83
N LYS A 241 14.79 -3.04 -1.72
CA LYS A 241 14.12 -4.20 -2.29
C LYS A 241 13.09 -3.78 -3.34
N VAL A 242 13.31 -4.23 -4.57
CA VAL A 242 12.30 -4.15 -5.62
C VAL A 242 11.24 -5.22 -5.38
N LEU A 243 9.98 -4.81 -5.36
CA LEU A 243 8.84 -5.70 -5.11
C LEU A 243 8.25 -6.25 -6.40
N LYS A 244 8.06 -5.35 -7.36
CA LYS A 244 7.53 -5.66 -8.71
C LYS A 244 7.80 -4.50 -9.66
N TRP A 245 7.54 -4.73 -10.93
CA TRP A 245 7.44 -3.70 -11.94
C TRP A 245 6.27 -3.96 -12.88
N GLU A 246 5.85 -2.96 -13.61
CA GLU A 246 4.78 -3.06 -14.60
C GLU A 246 4.99 -2.04 -15.73
N ARG A 247 4.40 -2.29 -16.90
CA ARG A 247 4.32 -1.28 -17.96
C ARG A 247 3.42 -0.14 -17.54
N TYR A 248 3.87 1.08 -17.71
CA TYR A 248 3.14 2.26 -17.28
C TYR A 248 3.38 3.45 -18.19
N LYS A 249 2.32 3.99 -18.80
CA LYS A 249 2.35 5.21 -19.65
C LYS A 249 3.42 5.22 -20.75
N GLY A 250 3.62 4.08 -21.40
CA GLY A 250 4.61 3.94 -22.49
C GLY A 250 6.03 3.61 -22.03
N GLY A 251 6.28 3.57 -20.73
CA GLY A 251 7.52 3.13 -20.09
C GLY A 251 7.25 2.08 -19.03
N SER A 252 7.93 2.19 -17.87
CA SER A 252 7.80 1.23 -16.77
C SER A 252 7.64 1.93 -15.43
N ARG A 253 6.93 1.30 -14.51
CA ARG A 253 6.87 1.67 -13.09
C ARG A 253 7.49 0.57 -12.24
N VAL A 254 8.48 0.93 -11.43
CA VAL A 254 9.14 0.06 -10.46
C VAL A 254 8.62 0.37 -9.06
N TYR A 255 8.21 -0.66 -8.33
CA TYR A 255 7.79 -0.59 -6.93
C TYR A 255 8.90 -1.08 -6.04
N PHE A 256 9.28 -0.30 -5.03
CA PHE A 256 10.35 -0.67 -4.13
C PHE A 256 10.08 -0.27 -2.69
N MET A 257 10.77 -0.89 -1.77
CA MET A 257 10.87 -0.51 -0.36
C MET A 257 12.33 -0.32 0.03
N ALA A 258 12.59 0.46 1.07
CA ALA A 258 13.95 0.68 1.57
C ALA A 258 13.99 0.81 3.09
N GLY A 259 15.18 0.61 3.65
CA GLY A 259 15.46 0.84 5.06
C GLY A 259 14.64 -0.02 6.01
N TRP A 260 14.14 0.61 7.05
CA TRP A 260 13.33 -0.06 8.08
C TRP A 260 12.10 -0.72 7.50
N GLU A 261 11.44 -0.10 6.51
CA GLU A 261 10.22 -0.63 5.92
C GLU A 261 10.47 -1.90 5.10
N ALA A 262 11.58 -1.99 4.38
CA ALA A 262 12.00 -3.22 3.72
C ALA A 262 12.33 -4.34 4.72
N LEU A 263 12.91 -4.00 5.86
CA LEU A 263 13.21 -4.95 6.92
C LEU A 263 11.94 -5.42 7.65
N GLU A 264 10.99 -4.52 7.92
CA GLU A 264 9.69 -4.84 8.51
C GLU A 264 8.87 -5.77 7.58
N ASP A 265 8.86 -5.49 6.28
CA ASP A 265 8.23 -6.34 5.27
C ASP A 265 8.87 -7.75 5.21
N TYR A 266 10.20 -7.82 5.22
CA TYR A 266 10.91 -9.09 5.29
C TYR A 266 10.54 -9.87 6.56
N HIS A 267 10.52 -9.19 7.71
CA HIS A 267 10.15 -9.82 8.99
C HIS A 267 8.72 -10.38 8.96
N ALA A 268 7.77 -9.62 8.44
CA ALA A 268 6.38 -10.05 8.32
C ALA A 268 6.23 -11.28 7.40
N LYS A 269 6.91 -11.27 6.24
CA LYS A 269 6.94 -12.39 5.30
C LYS A 269 7.60 -13.62 5.89
N HIS A 270 8.72 -13.45 6.61
CA HIS A 270 9.41 -14.53 7.30
C HIS A 270 8.53 -15.18 8.36
N ALA A 271 7.88 -14.37 9.21
CA ALA A 271 6.97 -14.87 10.25
C ALA A 271 5.76 -15.62 9.66
N LEU A 272 5.20 -15.12 8.56
CA LEU A 272 4.11 -15.81 7.84
C LEU A 272 4.57 -17.17 7.30
N LEU A 273 5.72 -17.20 6.63
CA LEU A 273 6.26 -18.40 6.03
C LEU A 273 6.61 -19.46 7.10
N ALA A 274 7.18 -19.03 8.23
CA ALA A 274 7.47 -19.92 9.36
C ALA A 274 6.19 -20.54 9.95
N ARG A 275 5.10 -19.75 10.10
CA ARG A 275 3.80 -20.30 10.56
C ARG A 275 3.22 -21.33 9.59
N LEU A 276 3.28 -21.06 8.28
CA LEU A 276 2.82 -22.00 7.26
C LEU A 276 3.64 -23.31 7.31
N ALA A 277 4.96 -23.21 7.38
CA ALA A 277 5.86 -24.35 7.48
C ALA A 277 5.57 -25.20 8.71
N LEU A 278 5.31 -24.58 9.87
CA LEU A 278 4.91 -25.28 11.07
C LEU A 278 3.61 -26.07 10.89
N GLY A 279 2.60 -25.48 10.23
CA GLY A 279 1.32 -26.15 9.95
C GLY A 279 1.46 -27.37 9.05
N PHE A 280 2.47 -27.39 8.18
CA PHE A 280 2.77 -28.53 7.30
C PHE A 280 3.94 -29.41 7.78
N SER A 281 4.48 -29.15 8.97
CA SER A 281 5.64 -29.87 9.52
C SER A 281 6.82 -29.94 8.55
N THR A 282 7.16 -28.83 7.91
CA THR A 282 8.19 -28.72 6.89
C THR A 282 9.13 -27.53 7.11
N ASN A 283 10.17 -27.39 6.28
CA ASN A 283 11.05 -26.21 6.27
C ASN A 283 10.33 -25.03 5.60
N PRO A 284 10.51 -23.78 6.08
CA PRO A 284 9.95 -22.58 5.44
C PRO A 284 10.19 -22.47 3.94
N LEU A 285 11.37 -22.85 3.43
CA LEU A 285 11.69 -22.80 2.01
C LEU A 285 11.08 -23.95 1.19
N GLU A 286 10.48 -24.93 1.83
CA GLU A 286 9.88 -26.12 1.18
C GLU A 286 8.34 -26.17 1.33
N VAL A 287 7.73 -25.11 1.89
CA VAL A 287 6.29 -25.07 2.16
C VAL A 287 5.42 -25.20 0.89
N GLU A 288 5.97 -24.87 -0.26
CA GLU A 288 5.29 -25.00 -1.55
C GLU A 288 4.89 -26.46 -1.86
N LYS A 289 5.76 -27.43 -1.57
CA LYS A 289 5.52 -28.87 -1.85
C LYS A 289 4.25 -29.40 -1.18
N PRO A 290 4.08 -29.27 0.15
CA PRO A 290 2.85 -29.75 0.80
C PRO A 290 1.60 -28.95 0.39
N ILE A 291 1.73 -27.68 0.02
CA ILE A 291 0.60 -26.90 -0.51
C ILE A 291 0.16 -27.46 -1.87
N GLN A 292 1.08 -27.76 -2.79
CA GLN A 292 0.79 -28.37 -4.08
C GLN A 292 0.11 -29.74 -3.89
N LYS A 293 0.66 -30.59 -3.01
CA LYS A 293 0.07 -31.89 -2.69
C LYS A 293 -1.36 -31.75 -2.15
N LEU A 294 -1.60 -30.81 -1.24
CA LEU A 294 -2.94 -30.53 -0.70
C LEU A 294 -3.91 -30.07 -1.81
N GLN A 295 -3.45 -29.27 -2.76
CA GLN A 295 -4.25 -28.86 -3.91
C GLN A 295 -4.61 -30.05 -4.80
N GLU A 296 -3.66 -30.93 -5.10
CA GLU A 296 -3.89 -32.14 -5.89
C GLU A 296 -4.90 -33.08 -5.20
N GLU A 297 -4.74 -33.33 -3.90
CA GLU A 297 -5.68 -34.12 -3.08
C GLU A 297 -7.08 -33.50 -3.08
N LEU A 298 -7.17 -32.18 -2.96
CA LEU A 298 -8.47 -31.48 -3.01
C LEU A 298 -9.15 -31.63 -4.38
N TYR A 299 -8.40 -31.59 -5.48
CA TYR A 299 -8.96 -31.81 -6.83
C TYR A 299 -9.42 -33.25 -7.01
N ALA A 300 -8.63 -34.25 -6.57
CA ALA A 300 -8.99 -35.65 -6.61
C ALA A 300 -10.28 -35.94 -5.81
N LEU A 301 -10.34 -35.46 -4.56
CA LEU A 301 -11.53 -35.62 -3.71
C LEU A 301 -12.78 -34.93 -4.30
N LYS A 302 -12.63 -33.78 -4.97
CA LYS A 302 -13.76 -33.14 -5.66
C LYS A 302 -14.25 -33.98 -6.83
N GLY A 303 -13.33 -34.59 -7.58
CA GLY A 303 -13.66 -35.53 -8.67
C GLY A 303 -14.39 -36.77 -8.17
N GLU A 304 -13.85 -37.46 -7.15
CA GLU A 304 -14.48 -38.59 -6.51
C GLU A 304 -15.88 -38.26 -5.97
N ASN A 305 -16.01 -37.11 -5.29
CA ASN A 305 -17.30 -36.64 -4.74
C ASN A 305 -18.34 -36.43 -5.85
N LEU A 306 -17.92 -35.91 -7.02
CA LEU A 306 -18.81 -35.77 -8.17
C LEU A 306 -19.26 -37.14 -8.70
N THR A 307 -18.33 -38.05 -8.92
CA THR A 307 -18.62 -39.42 -9.39
C THR A 307 -19.56 -40.16 -8.43
N LEU A 308 -19.29 -40.06 -7.11
CA LEU A 308 -20.15 -40.68 -6.10
C LEU A 308 -21.56 -40.06 -6.09
N LYS A 309 -21.68 -38.75 -6.28
CA LYS A 309 -23.01 -38.10 -6.41
C LYS A 309 -23.75 -38.57 -7.63
N GLU A 310 -23.09 -38.67 -8.78
CA GLU A 310 -23.69 -39.18 -10.02
C GLU A 310 -24.17 -40.64 -9.86
N ALA A 311 -23.32 -41.50 -9.30
CA ALA A 311 -23.68 -42.87 -9.03
C ALA A 311 -24.88 -42.99 -8.06
N LEU A 312 -24.90 -42.17 -7.02
CA LEU A 312 -26.02 -42.13 -6.06
C LEU A 312 -27.32 -41.64 -6.73
N VAL A 313 -27.25 -40.62 -7.59
CA VAL A 313 -28.38 -40.15 -8.37
C VAL A 313 -28.92 -41.26 -9.27
N GLU A 314 -28.07 -42.01 -9.99
CA GLU A 314 -28.49 -43.16 -10.82
C GLU A 314 -29.14 -44.27 -9.99
N ALA A 315 -28.58 -44.58 -8.83
CA ALA A 315 -29.15 -45.59 -7.92
C ALA A 315 -30.50 -45.21 -7.32
N LEU A 316 -30.73 -43.90 -7.08
CA LEU A 316 -31.98 -43.37 -6.51
C LEU A 316 -33.07 -43.12 -7.56
N LEU A 317 -32.70 -42.96 -8.83
CA LEU A 317 -33.62 -42.61 -9.91
C LEU A 317 -34.78 -43.62 -10.10
N PRO A 318 -34.55 -44.96 -10.19
CA PRO A 318 -35.63 -45.94 -10.31
C PRO A 318 -36.62 -45.84 -9.16
N ARG A 319 -36.13 -45.73 -7.96
CA ARG A 319 -36.93 -45.63 -6.76
C ARG A 319 -37.76 -44.32 -6.71
N ALA A 320 -37.17 -43.20 -7.12
CA ALA A 320 -37.86 -41.93 -7.22
C ALA A 320 -38.99 -41.99 -8.24
N LEU A 321 -38.80 -42.68 -9.39
CA LEU A 321 -39.78 -42.90 -10.43
C LEU A 321 -40.96 -43.78 -9.98
N GLU A 322 -40.69 -44.76 -9.11
CA GLU A 322 -41.69 -45.63 -8.53
C GLU A 322 -42.49 -44.95 -7.41
N GLU A 323 -41.81 -44.45 -6.40
CA GLU A 323 -42.45 -43.93 -5.17
C GLU A 323 -43.02 -42.50 -5.29
N GLY A 324 -42.46 -41.67 -6.15
CA GLY A 324 -42.82 -40.25 -6.29
C GLY A 324 -42.43 -39.36 -5.14
N VAL A 325 -42.36 -39.86 -3.92
CA VAL A 325 -41.86 -39.17 -2.71
C VAL A 325 -40.66 -39.94 -2.17
N LEU A 326 -39.52 -39.23 -2.05
CA LEU A 326 -38.27 -39.89 -1.64
C LEU A 326 -37.46 -39.05 -0.69
N LEU A 327 -36.92 -39.72 0.35
CA LEU A 327 -35.91 -39.12 1.22
C LEU A 327 -34.52 -39.32 0.59
N VAL A 328 -33.83 -38.24 0.31
CA VAL A 328 -32.53 -38.26 -0.37
C VAL A 328 -31.52 -37.36 0.34
N PRO A 329 -30.21 -37.69 0.28
CA PRO A 329 -29.19 -36.81 0.84
C PRO A 329 -29.23 -35.41 0.18
N ALA A 330 -29.12 -34.33 0.98
CA ALA A 330 -29.16 -32.95 0.49
C ALA A 330 -28.18 -32.65 -0.68
N PRO A 331 -26.94 -33.22 -0.71
CA PRO A 331 -25.99 -32.94 -1.80
C PRO A 331 -26.42 -33.45 -3.19
N VAL A 332 -27.34 -34.43 -3.28
CA VAL A 332 -27.81 -34.97 -4.56
C VAL A 332 -29.24 -34.60 -4.91
N LEU A 333 -29.94 -33.92 -4.01
CA LEU A 333 -31.35 -33.55 -4.17
C LEU A 333 -31.58 -32.74 -5.45
N GLY A 334 -30.75 -31.71 -5.72
CA GLY A 334 -30.86 -30.89 -6.91
C GLY A 334 -30.54 -31.63 -8.22
N GLU A 335 -29.55 -32.51 -8.21
CA GLU A 335 -29.17 -33.25 -9.41
C GLU A 335 -30.21 -34.33 -9.75
N LEU A 336 -30.73 -35.02 -8.75
CA LEU A 336 -31.83 -35.95 -8.93
C LEU A 336 -33.11 -35.24 -9.45
N ALA A 337 -33.44 -34.07 -8.89
CA ALA A 337 -34.55 -33.26 -9.38
C ALA A 337 -34.39 -32.89 -10.85
N LYS A 338 -33.19 -32.48 -11.28
CA LYS A 338 -32.91 -32.16 -12.69
C LYS A 338 -33.09 -33.37 -13.62
N LYS A 339 -32.63 -34.56 -13.21
CA LYS A 339 -32.83 -35.77 -14.00
C LYS A 339 -34.34 -36.12 -14.12
N LEU A 340 -35.09 -35.99 -13.06
CA LEU A 340 -36.54 -36.24 -13.05
C LEU A 340 -37.38 -35.28 -13.90
N LEU A 341 -36.83 -34.13 -14.31
CA LEU A 341 -37.54 -33.22 -15.23
C LEU A 341 -37.96 -33.85 -16.56
N SER A 342 -37.22 -34.90 -16.99
CA SER A 342 -37.56 -35.64 -18.21
C SER A 342 -38.87 -36.45 -18.10
N TRP A 343 -39.39 -36.64 -16.89
CA TRP A 343 -40.66 -37.36 -16.60
C TRP A 343 -41.71 -36.33 -16.14
N SER A 344 -42.08 -35.38 -17.00
CA SER A 344 -42.88 -34.24 -16.70
C SER A 344 -44.39 -34.51 -16.42
N ASP A 345 -44.85 -35.74 -16.71
CA ASP A 345 -46.25 -36.21 -16.47
C ASP A 345 -46.48 -36.67 -15.01
N LYS A 346 -45.42 -36.87 -14.23
CA LYS A 346 -45.48 -37.24 -12.82
C LYS A 346 -45.03 -36.08 -11.90
N THR A 347 -45.59 -36.07 -10.70
CA THR A 347 -45.16 -35.15 -9.65
C THR A 347 -44.21 -35.89 -8.70
N PHE A 348 -43.09 -35.22 -8.35
CA PHE A 348 -42.08 -35.79 -7.46
C PHE A 348 -41.81 -34.82 -6.31
N LEU A 349 -41.71 -35.36 -5.10
CA LEU A 349 -41.25 -34.69 -3.91
C LEU A 349 -39.98 -35.36 -3.38
N LEU A 350 -38.85 -34.67 -3.51
CA LEU A 350 -37.62 -35.06 -2.92
C LEU A 350 -37.38 -34.30 -1.64
N LEU A 351 -37.03 -34.99 -0.57
CA LEU A 351 -36.81 -34.40 0.77
C LEU A 351 -35.44 -34.79 1.26
N SER A 352 -34.77 -33.91 1.97
CA SER A 352 -33.55 -34.28 2.71
C SER A 352 -33.84 -34.43 4.21
N PRO A 353 -33.01 -35.19 4.95
CA PRO A 353 -33.14 -35.33 6.39
C PRO A 353 -33.05 -33.99 7.15
N GLU A 354 -32.40 -32.97 6.54
CA GLU A 354 -32.24 -31.63 7.09
C GLU A 354 -33.45 -30.72 6.77
N GLY A 355 -34.47 -31.23 6.06
CA GLY A 355 -35.67 -30.51 5.70
C GLY A 355 -35.60 -29.73 4.38
N ARG A 356 -34.54 -29.87 3.57
CA ARG A 356 -34.50 -29.32 2.22
C ARG A 356 -35.41 -30.14 1.32
N PHE A 357 -36.08 -29.49 0.37
CA PHE A 357 -36.95 -30.20 -0.60
C PHE A 357 -36.78 -29.67 -2.02
N ALA A 358 -37.09 -30.54 -2.97
CA ALA A 358 -37.32 -30.19 -4.35
C ALA A 358 -38.62 -30.81 -4.83
N LEU A 359 -39.49 -30.04 -5.46
CA LEU A 359 -40.78 -30.40 -6.04
C LEU A 359 -40.77 -30.14 -7.53
N LEU A 360 -41.23 -31.07 -8.31
CA LEU A 360 -41.35 -30.94 -9.75
C LEU A 360 -42.57 -31.69 -10.27
N GLY A 361 -43.00 -31.40 -11.50
CA GLY A 361 -44.17 -32.02 -12.14
C GLY A 361 -45.46 -31.20 -12.06
N PRO A 362 -46.60 -31.75 -12.59
CA PRO A 362 -47.85 -30.99 -12.79
C PRO A 362 -48.44 -30.40 -11.50
N LYS A 363 -48.53 -31.25 -10.44
CA LYS A 363 -49.15 -30.87 -9.17
C LYS A 363 -48.20 -30.17 -8.19
N ARG A 364 -47.01 -29.72 -8.61
CA ARG A 364 -45.97 -29.14 -7.70
C ARG A 364 -46.44 -27.99 -6.85
N MET A 365 -47.37 -27.18 -7.38
CA MET A 365 -47.90 -26.02 -6.64
C MET A 365 -48.91 -26.41 -5.55
N GLU A 366 -49.76 -27.44 -5.84
CA GLU A 366 -50.69 -27.98 -4.85
C GLU A 366 -49.91 -28.67 -3.70
N VAL A 367 -48.87 -29.42 -4.02
CA VAL A 367 -48.00 -30.04 -3.02
C VAL A 367 -47.24 -28.98 -2.22
N LEU A 368 -46.79 -27.90 -2.87
CA LEU A 368 -46.15 -26.78 -2.16
C LEU A 368 -47.10 -26.16 -1.11
N GLU A 369 -48.37 -25.93 -1.46
CA GLU A 369 -49.33 -25.36 -0.49
C GLU A 369 -49.56 -26.32 0.69
N SER A 370 -49.60 -27.64 0.44
CA SER A 370 -49.67 -28.63 1.52
C SER A 370 -48.41 -28.64 2.41
N LEU A 371 -47.24 -28.40 1.85
CA LEU A 371 -45.99 -28.29 2.63
C LEU A 371 -45.89 -26.96 3.39
N LYS A 372 -46.45 -25.87 2.85
CA LYS A 372 -46.58 -24.59 3.58
C LYS A 372 -47.39 -24.73 4.85
N ALA A 373 -48.43 -25.55 4.85
CA ALA A 373 -49.19 -25.87 6.07
C ALA A 373 -48.31 -26.55 7.15
N LEU A 374 -47.22 -27.21 6.76
CA LEU A 374 -46.19 -27.78 7.63
C LEU A 374 -45.06 -26.79 7.99
N GLY A 375 -45.16 -25.54 7.53
CA GLY A 375 -44.18 -24.51 7.78
C GLY A 375 -43.07 -24.41 6.70
N ALA A 376 -43.25 -25.03 5.54
CA ALA A 376 -42.28 -24.94 4.45
C ALA A 376 -42.22 -23.53 3.85
N LYS A 377 -40.98 -23.16 3.43
CA LYS A 377 -40.71 -21.94 2.66
C LYS A 377 -39.98 -22.34 1.39
N GLY A 378 -40.44 -21.91 0.24
CA GLY A 378 -39.81 -22.25 -1.03
C GLY A 378 -40.50 -21.61 -2.22
N GLY A 379 -39.91 -21.72 -3.41
CA GLY A 379 -40.43 -21.22 -4.68
C GLY A 379 -39.61 -21.70 -5.87
N GLY A 380 -40.09 -21.48 -7.06
CA GLY A 380 -39.44 -21.86 -8.31
C GLY A 380 -40.48 -22.08 -9.42
N LYS A 381 -40.04 -22.06 -10.69
CA LYS A 381 -40.91 -22.23 -11.85
C LYS A 381 -41.09 -23.70 -12.24
N GLU A 382 -40.02 -24.34 -12.67
CA GLU A 382 -39.99 -25.74 -13.12
C GLU A 382 -39.68 -26.71 -11.97
N VAL A 383 -38.73 -26.36 -11.14
CA VAL A 383 -38.40 -27.04 -9.88
C VAL A 383 -38.63 -26.04 -8.76
N VAL A 384 -39.55 -26.36 -7.86
CA VAL A 384 -39.75 -25.61 -6.62
C VAL A 384 -38.78 -26.14 -5.58
N GLN A 385 -37.90 -25.29 -5.07
CA GLN A 385 -36.95 -25.65 -4.01
C GLN A 385 -37.24 -24.87 -2.74
N GLY A 386 -36.95 -25.47 -1.60
CA GLY A 386 -37.20 -24.83 -0.33
C GLY A 386 -36.68 -25.63 0.87
N ALA A 387 -37.17 -25.22 2.02
CA ALA A 387 -36.93 -25.91 3.28
C ALA A 387 -38.20 -25.96 4.12
N LEU A 388 -38.35 -27.02 4.91
CA LEU A 388 -39.37 -27.18 5.94
C LEU A 388 -38.71 -27.51 7.28
N PRO A 389 -39.38 -27.35 8.42
CA PRO A 389 -38.86 -27.73 9.72
C PRO A 389 -38.47 -29.21 9.72
N LYS A 390 -37.28 -29.52 10.28
CA LYS A 390 -36.71 -30.85 10.25
C LYS A 390 -37.61 -31.91 10.91
N GLU A 391 -38.31 -31.54 11.95
CA GLU A 391 -39.31 -32.36 12.68
C GLU A 391 -40.54 -32.71 11.83
N LYS A 392 -40.79 -31.97 10.77
CA LYS A 392 -41.91 -32.20 9.84
C LYS A 392 -41.54 -33.03 8.62
N VAL A 393 -40.28 -33.44 8.46
CA VAL A 393 -39.81 -34.24 7.31
C VAL A 393 -40.55 -35.55 7.23
N ALA A 394 -40.72 -36.28 8.34
CA ALA A 394 -41.41 -37.54 8.38
C ALA A 394 -42.91 -37.41 7.98
N GLU A 395 -43.57 -36.33 8.39
CA GLU A 395 -44.96 -36.05 8.01
C GLU A 395 -45.09 -35.65 6.54
N ALA A 396 -44.06 -35.01 5.98
CA ALA A 396 -44.03 -34.62 4.58
C ALA A 396 -43.78 -35.82 3.60
N LEU A 397 -43.25 -36.92 4.05
CA LEU A 397 -42.95 -38.12 3.27
C LEU A 397 -44.19 -38.99 2.92
N ASP A 398 -45.41 -38.50 3.12
CA ASP A 398 -46.63 -39.19 2.74
C ASP A 398 -46.80 -39.26 1.20
N PRO A 399 -46.81 -40.48 0.58
CA PRO A 399 -46.97 -40.64 -0.88
C PRO A 399 -48.27 -40.06 -1.43
N LYS A 400 -49.34 -39.98 -0.60
CA LYS A 400 -50.63 -39.38 -1.00
C LYS A 400 -50.55 -37.92 -1.40
N ARG A 401 -49.43 -37.23 -1.07
CA ARG A 401 -49.23 -35.80 -1.42
C ARG A 401 -48.97 -35.60 -2.90
N VAL A 402 -48.43 -36.58 -3.61
CA VAL A 402 -48.03 -36.51 -5.04
C VAL A 402 -48.97 -37.31 -5.95
N SER A 403 -49.77 -38.17 -5.39
CA SER A 403 -50.84 -38.90 -6.11
C SER A 403 -52.08 -37.99 -6.34
#